data_515593e6b46569e08322b90e02fcbd3f
#
_entry.id   515593e6b46569e08322b90e02fcbd3f
#
_cell.length_a   1.000
_cell.length_b   1.000
_cell.length_c   1.000
_cell.angle_alpha   90.00
_cell.angle_beta   90.00
_cell.angle_gamma   90.00
#
_symmetry.space_group_name_H-M   'P 1'
#
loop_
_entity.id
_entity.type
_entity.pdbx_description
1 polymer ?
#
loop_
_entity_poly.entity_id
_entity_poly.type
_entity_poly.pdbx_seq_one_letter_code
_entity_poly.pdbx_strand_id
1 'polypeptide(L)'
;LTADAFGCFGALNGRLFADEVDFDRDYLDETRRYYTNIVGKYGSQVQAVLKKAAELDIAMLLPLHGFVWRKELGYLLHKYDLWSRYEPEERGVLIAYASVYGNTENAANILACRLSERGVKVQMFDPSVPPTSYILSAAFRYSHLVFAATTYNAGVFITMEELLHDIAAHDLQNRRVVLLENGSWAPASGKGMQKILQPLKGWQQMEDTFTIRSALREDQTMQLERLAATLAADVQAAAPAEEKPEGQHRYVCKVCGYVYEGDTLPEDYKCPLCGAGAEYFEEK
;
A
#
# COMPACT_ATOMS: atom_id res chain seq x y z
N LEU A 1 -0.61 25.66 -6.64
CA LEU A 1 -1.37 25.11 -5.51
C LEU A 1 -0.43 24.97 -4.32
N THR A 2 -0.85 25.40 -3.15
CA THR A 2 -0.11 25.27 -1.89
C THR A 2 -1.02 24.82 -0.77
N ALA A 3 -0.59 23.81 -0.01
CA ALA A 3 -1.29 23.26 1.14
C ALA A 3 -0.39 22.25 1.89
N ASP A 4 -0.88 21.67 3.00
CA ASP A 4 -0.26 20.49 3.63
C ASP A 4 -0.35 19.23 2.74
N ALA A 5 -1.31 19.18 1.81
CA ALA A 5 -1.36 18.10 0.83
C ALA A 5 -0.09 18.07 -0.04
N PHE A 6 0.25 16.89 -0.54
CA PHE A 6 1.40 16.61 -1.40
C PHE A 6 2.77 16.72 -0.72
N GLY A 7 2.79 16.75 0.61
CA GLY A 7 4.01 16.81 1.40
C GLY A 7 4.81 15.51 1.41
N CYS A 8 6.03 15.63 1.93
CA CYS A 8 6.96 14.52 2.11
C CYS A 8 7.71 14.69 3.44
N PHE A 9 7.95 13.60 4.15
CA PHE A 9 8.90 13.59 5.27
C PHE A 9 10.35 13.52 4.74
N GLY A 10 11.28 13.78 5.62
CA GLY A 10 12.71 13.73 5.34
C GLY A 10 13.32 15.09 5.02
N ALA A 11 14.65 15.12 5.02
CA ALA A 11 15.42 16.30 4.71
C ALA A 11 15.62 16.46 3.19
N LEU A 12 15.49 17.68 2.69
CA LEU A 12 15.64 17.98 1.26
C LEU A 12 17.09 17.96 0.76
N ASN A 13 18.06 17.87 1.66
CA ASN A 13 19.51 17.82 1.34
C ASN A 13 19.97 18.91 0.36
N GLY A 14 19.42 20.13 0.51
CA GLY A 14 19.74 21.26 -0.34
C GLY A 14 19.07 21.27 -1.71
N ARG A 15 18.19 20.31 -2.00
CA ARG A 15 17.35 20.28 -3.21
C ARG A 15 15.97 20.79 -2.90
N LEU A 16 15.41 21.58 -3.80
CA LEU A 16 14.08 22.16 -3.62
C LEU A 16 13.01 21.45 -4.46
N PHE A 17 13.39 20.97 -5.63
CA PHE A 17 12.43 20.40 -6.58
C PHE A 17 12.54 18.88 -6.65
N ALA A 18 11.40 18.21 -6.79
CA ALA A 18 11.31 16.77 -6.90
C ALA A 18 12.07 16.19 -8.11
N ASP A 19 12.17 16.96 -9.21
CA ASP A 19 12.92 16.60 -10.42
C ASP A 19 14.45 16.74 -10.29
N GLU A 20 14.96 17.11 -9.13
CA GLU A 20 16.40 17.20 -8.83
C GLU A 20 16.96 16.00 -8.07
N VAL A 21 16.10 15.03 -7.74
CA VAL A 21 16.44 13.82 -6.96
C VAL A 21 15.88 12.56 -7.62
N ASP A 22 16.38 11.39 -7.22
CA ASP A 22 15.73 10.11 -7.53
C ASP A 22 14.57 9.91 -6.56
N PHE A 23 13.43 10.52 -6.92
CA PHE A 23 12.29 10.62 -6.02
C PHE A 23 11.72 9.25 -5.65
N ASP A 24 11.63 8.33 -6.61
CA ASP A 24 11.06 7.00 -6.38
C ASP A 24 11.90 6.18 -5.40
N ARG A 25 13.21 6.24 -5.54
CA ARG A 25 14.12 5.50 -4.67
C ARG A 25 14.19 6.10 -3.26
N ASP A 26 14.30 7.43 -3.19
CA ASP A 26 14.74 8.08 -1.94
C ASP A 26 13.56 8.70 -1.15
N TYR A 27 12.43 9.04 -1.79
CA TYR A 27 11.39 9.84 -1.15
C TYR A 27 9.95 9.35 -1.35
N LEU A 28 9.67 8.41 -2.26
CA LEU A 28 8.30 7.93 -2.46
C LEU A 28 7.73 7.28 -1.19
N ASP A 29 8.53 6.46 -0.49
CA ASP A 29 8.10 5.83 0.76
C ASP A 29 7.84 6.88 1.86
N GLU A 30 8.63 7.94 1.92
CA GLU A 30 8.44 9.05 2.85
C GLU A 30 7.23 9.92 2.48
N THR A 31 6.93 10.07 1.20
CA THR A 31 5.73 10.78 0.71
C THR A 31 4.47 9.97 1.05
N ARG A 32 4.48 8.65 0.84
CA ARG A 32 3.38 7.77 1.24
C ARG A 32 3.21 7.78 2.76
N ARG A 33 4.30 7.74 3.52
CA ARG A 33 4.27 7.81 4.98
C ARG A 33 3.69 9.15 5.46
N TYR A 34 4.04 10.26 4.80
CA TYR A 34 3.43 11.56 5.04
C TYR A 34 1.93 11.52 4.76
N TYR A 35 1.52 11.03 3.57
CA TYR A 35 0.11 10.91 3.20
C TYR A 35 -0.68 10.13 4.24
N THR A 36 -0.22 8.93 4.60
CA THR A 36 -0.95 8.05 5.52
C THR A 36 -1.15 8.69 6.89
N ASN A 37 -0.14 9.40 7.41
CA ASN A 37 -0.22 10.00 8.73
C ASN A 37 -1.00 11.32 8.77
N ILE A 38 -1.04 12.09 7.68
CA ILE A 38 -1.69 13.41 7.66
C ILE A 38 -3.13 13.31 7.16
N VAL A 39 -3.37 12.56 6.09
CA VAL A 39 -4.68 12.51 5.43
C VAL A 39 -5.20 11.09 5.16
N GLY A 40 -4.50 10.03 5.55
CA GLY A 40 -4.82 8.65 5.21
C GLY A 40 -6.24 8.22 5.54
N LYS A 41 -6.80 8.69 6.66
CA LYS A 41 -8.19 8.44 7.06
C LYS A 41 -9.22 9.18 6.18
N TYR A 42 -8.81 10.24 5.49
CA TYR A 42 -9.72 11.19 4.83
C TYR A 42 -9.75 11.00 3.31
N GLY A 43 -9.72 9.75 2.84
CA GLY A 43 -9.69 9.42 1.42
C GLY A 43 -10.79 10.10 0.59
N SER A 44 -12.02 10.13 1.09
CA SER A 44 -13.15 10.77 0.39
C SER A 44 -12.98 12.29 0.23
N GLN A 45 -12.40 12.95 1.24
CA GLN A 45 -12.09 14.39 1.19
C GLN A 45 -10.96 14.65 0.19
N VAL A 46 -9.92 13.80 0.18
CA VAL A 46 -8.83 13.88 -0.80
C VAL A 46 -9.38 13.72 -2.22
N GLN A 47 -10.26 12.74 -2.47
CA GLN A 47 -10.93 12.56 -3.76
C GLN A 47 -11.71 13.81 -4.20
N ALA A 48 -12.44 14.44 -3.27
CA ALA A 48 -13.15 15.68 -3.56
C ALA A 48 -12.21 16.84 -3.92
N VAL A 49 -11.04 16.93 -3.29
CA VAL A 49 -10.01 17.93 -3.62
C VAL A 49 -9.36 17.63 -4.97
N LEU A 50 -9.01 16.37 -5.26
CA LEU A 50 -8.44 15.97 -6.54
C LEU A 50 -9.39 16.29 -7.70
N LYS A 51 -10.70 16.03 -7.53
CA LYS A 51 -11.71 16.39 -8.53
C LYS A 51 -11.75 17.89 -8.81
N LYS A 52 -11.69 18.73 -7.78
CA LYS A 52 -11.63 20.20 -7.95
C LYS A 52 -10.30 20.64 -8.57
N ALA A 53 -9.21 20.02 -8.19
CA ALA A 53 -7.89 20.32 -8.74
C ALA A 53 -7.81 20.03 -10.25
N ALA A 54 -8.51 19.00 -10.72
CA ALA A 54 -8.57 18.66 -12.14
C ALA A 54 -9.24 19.74 -13.03
N GLU A 55 -10.01 20.65 -12.42
CA GLU A 55 -10.64 21.78 -13.12
C GLU A 55 -9.70 23.01 -13.23
N LEU A 56 -8.51 22.95 -12.61
CA LEU A 56 -7.57 24.07 -12.51
C LEU A 56 -6.34 23.82 -13.39
N ASP A 57 -5.84 24.88 -14.01
CA ASP A 57 -4.52 24.88 -14.65
C ASP A 57 -3.43 25.02 -13.57
N ILE A 58 -2.88 23.90 -13.13
CA ILE A 58 -1.90 23.84 -12.04
C ILE A 58 -0.50 23.70 -12.64
N ALA A 59 0.26 24.77 -12.64
CA ALA A 59 1.65 24.77 -13.12
C ALA A 59 2.63 24.18 -12.08
N MET A 60 2.33 24.29 -10.78
CA MET A 60 3.20 23.81 -9.69
C MET A 60 2.38 23.38 -8.47
N LEU A 61 2.92 22.36 -7.75
CA LEU A 61 2.51 22.06 -6.38
C LEU A 61 3.60 22.56 -5.44
N LEU A 62 3.21 23.36 -4.46
CA LEU A 62 4.10 23.94 -3.46
C LEU A 62 3.61 23.48 -2.08
N PRO A 63 3.90 22.23 -1.70
CA PRO A 63 3.52 21.74 -0.38
C PRO A 63 4.28 22.50 0.71
N LEU A 64 3.69 22.59 1.90
CA LEU A 64 4.32 23.22 3.06
C LEU A 64 5.47 22.37 3.63
N HIS A 65 5.51 21.09 3.29
CA HIS A 65 6.53 20.13 3.71
C HIS A 65 7.01 19.32 2.51
N GLY A 66 8.33 19.18 2.33
CA GLY A 66 8.92 18.39 1.26
C GLY A 66 9.22 19.19 -0.01
N PHE A 67 9.19 18.50 -1.14
CA PHE A 67 9.63 19.04 -2.44
C PHE A 67 8.56 19.85 -3.16
N VAL A 68 8.99 20.89 -3.87
CA VAL A 68 8.17 21.57 -4.88
C VAL A 68 8.12 20.71 -6.14
N TRP A 69 6.92 20.57 -6.71
CA TRP A 69 6.69 19.88 -7.97
C TRP A 69 6.42 20.87 -9.09
N ARG A 70 7.27 20.88 -10.09
CA ARG A 70 7.16 21.71 -11.31
C ARG A 70 7.12 20.88 -12.59
N LYS A 71 7.36 19.57 -12.50
CA LYS A 71 7.27 18.59 -13.58
C LYS A 71 6.57 17.35 -13.07
N GLU A 72 6.03 16.55 -13.97
CA GLU A 72 5.42 15.23 -13.67
C GLU A 72 4.37 15.28 -12.53
N LEU A 73 3.60 16.39 -12.47
CA LEU A 73 2.56 16.56 -11.46
C LEU A 73 1.57 15.39 -11.46
N GLY A 74 1.25 14.87 -12.64
CA GLY A 74 0.36 13.73 -12.83
C GLY A 74 0.81 12.48 -12.09
N TYR A 75 2.12 12.26 -11.96
CA TYR A 75 2.68 11.14 -11.19
C TYR A 75 2.26 11.21 -9.71
N LEU A 76 2.49 12.33 -9.05
CA LEU A 76 2.12 12.49 -7.63
C LEU A 76 0.61 12.51 -7.43
N LEU A 77 -0.15 13.16 -8.33
CA LEU A 77 -1.61 13.17 -8.30
C LEU A 77 -2.18 11.76 -8.44
N HIS A 78 -1.60 10.92 -9.33
CA HIS A 78 -1.99 9.52 -9.45
C HIS A 78 -1.73 8.71 -8.17
N LYS A 79 -0.57 8.93 -7.50
CA LYS A 79 -0.30 8.29 -6.20
C LYS A 79 -1.34 8.68 -5.15
N TYR A 80 -1.68 9.96 -5.07
CA TYR A 80 -2.72 10.45 -4.16
C TYR A 80 -4.10 9.87 -4.49
N ASP A 81 -4.42 9.70 -5.78
CA ASP A 81 -5.66 9.07 -6.22
C ASP A 81 -5.72 7.60 -5.75
N LEU A 82 -4.70 6.80 -5.96
CA LEU A 82 -4.62 5.41 -5.49
C LEU A 82 -4.77 5.34 -3.95
N TRP A 83 -3.97 6.11 -3.22
CA TRP A 83 -3.99 6.07 -1.76
C TRP A 83 -5.33 6.49 -1.17
N SER A 84 -5.98 7.50 -1.76
CA SER A 84 -7.26 8.01 -1.26
C SER A 84 -8.46 7.14 -1.61
N ARG A 85 -8.32 6.25 -2.60
CA ARG A 85 -9.26 5.16 -2.87
C ARG A 85 -8.91 3.88 -2.10
N TYR A 86 -7.82 3.92 -1.31
CA TYR A 86 -7.27 2.76 -0.61
C TYR A 86 -6.87 1.61 -1.55
N GLU A 87 -6.54 1.92 -2.79
CA GLU A 87 -5.99 0.97 -3.74
C GLU A 87 -4.51 0.72 -3.45
N PRO A 88 -4.03 -0.52 -3.51
CA PRO A 88 -2.61 -0.82 -3.30
C PRO A 88 -1.79 -0.29 -4.47
N GLU A 89 -0.61 0.24 -4.17
CA GLU A 89 0.32 0.67 -5.24
C GLU A 89 0.90 -0.49 -6.02
N GLU A 90 1.14 -1.61 -5.35
CA GLU A 90 1.75 -2.77 -5.95
C GLU A 90 1.21 -4.07 -5.37
N ARG A 91 1.22 -5.08 -6.21
CA ARG A 91 0.91 -6.44 -5.81
C ARG A 91 2.16 -7.04 -5.15
N GLY A 92 2.05 -7.33 -3.89
CA GLY A 92 3.12 -7.85 -3.06
C GLY A 92 2.61 -8.10 -1.66
N VAL A 93 3.48 -8.50 -0.76
CA VAL A 93 3.13 -8.94 0.58
C VAL A 93 3.89 -8.13 1.62
N LEU A 94 3.15 -7.50 2.52
CA LEU A 94 3.67 -7.04 3.81
C LEU A 94 3.53 -8.15 4.84
N ILE A 95 4.59 -8.50 5.56
CA ILE A 95 4.55 -9.40 6.71
C ILE A 95 4.92 -8.61 7.97
N ALA A 96 3.97 -8.40 8.87
CA ALA A 96 4.26 -7.91 10.21
C ALA A 96 4.22 -9.07 11.20
N TYR A 97 5.28 -9.23 12.01
CA TYR A 97 5.37 -10.33 12.96
C TYR A 97 5.75 -9.84 14.35
N ALA A 98 5.05 -10.31 15.37
CA ALA A 98 5.34 -10.02 16.76
C ALA A 98 5.64 -11.35 17.51
N SER A 99 6.92 -11.51 17.88
CA SER A 99 7.44 -12.76 18.44
C SER A 99 8.11 -12.52 19.79
N VAL A 100 7.89 -13.45 20.74
CA VAL A 100 8.53 -13.37 22.07
C VAL A 100 9.81 -14.19 22.12
N TYR A 101 9.78 -15.42 21.59
CA TYR A 101 10.90 -16.38 21.66
C TYR A 101 11.45 -16.76 20.27
N GLY A 102 11.17 -15.99 19.24
CA GLY A 102 11.64 -16.24 17.88
C GLY A 102 10.83 -17.27 17.06
N ASN A 103 9.91 -18.04 17.67
CA ASN A 103 9.18 -19.07 16.94
C ASN A 103 8.19 -18.52 15.90
N THR A 104 7.48 -17.46 16.24
CA THR A 104 6.57 -16.76 15.31
C THR A 104 7.36 -16.07 14.20
N GLU A 105 8.47 -15.44 14.56
CA GLU A 105 9.42 -14.84 13.62
C GLU A 105 9.98 -15.88 12.65
N ASN A 106 10.40 -17.05 13.14
CA ASN A 106 10.89 -18.12 12.28
C ASN A 106 9.85 -18.56 11.24
N ALA A 107 8.59 -18.74 11.65
CA ALA A 107 7.53 -19.07 10.71
C ALA A 107 7.28 -17.96 9.68
N ALA A 108 7.30 -16.69 10.10
CA ALA A 108 7.17 -15.54 9.22
C ALA A 108 8.34 -15.46 8.21
N ASN A 109 9.57 -15.72 8.65
CA ASN A 109 10.75 -15.78 7.78
C ASN A 109 10.67 -16.91 6.75
N ILE A 110 10.24 -18.11 7.16
CA ILE A 110 10.05 -19.23 6.22
C ILE A 110 9.00 -18.84 5.17
N LEU A 111 7.86 -18.27 5.58
CA LEU A 111 6.84 -17.82 4.65
C LEU A 111 7.41 -16.78 3.66
N ALA A 112 8.15 -15.80 4.16
CA ALA A 112 8.78 -14.77 3.32
C ALA A 112 9.75 -15.37 2.29
N CYS A 113 10.60 -16.31 2.70
CA CYS A 113 11.51 -17.02 1.80
C CYS A 113 10.73 -17.76 0.70
N ARG A 114 9.68 -18.50 1.08
CA ARG A 114 8.85 -19.25 0.12
C ARG A 114 8.10 -18.36 -0.86
N LEU A 115 7.68 -17.18 -0.45
CA LEU A 115 7.08 -16.17 -1.33
C LEU A 115 8.13 -15.57 -2.27
N SER A 116 9.31 -15.23 -1.75
CA SER A 116 10.40 -14.66 -2.55
C SER A 116 10.91 -15.65 -3.61
N GLU A 117 11.04 -16.95 -3.27
CA GLU A 117 11.36 -18.03 -4.22
C GLU A 117 10.36 -18.13 -5.38
N ARG A 118 9.13 -17.65 -5.18
CA ARG A 118 8.07 -17.59 -6.19
C ARG A 118 7.99 -16.24 -6.91
N GLY A 119 8.98 -15.36 -6.70
CA GLY A 119 9.05 -14.03 -7.33
C GLY A 119 8.09 -13.00 -6.76
N VAL A 120 7.51 -13.25 -5.57
CA VAL A 120 6.66 -12.27 -4.89
C VAL A 120 7.51 -11.25 -4.16
N LYS A 121 7.22 -9.97 -4.33
CA LYS A 121 7.79 -8.89 -3.50
C LYS A 121 7.30 -9.04 -2.07
N VAL A 122 8.24 -9.10 -1.12
CA VAL A 122 7.94 -9.20 0.31
C VAL A 122 8.68 -8.12 1.08
N GLN A 123 7.98 -7.49 2.01
CA GLN A 123 8.59 -6.61 3.01
C GLN A 123 8.18 -7.07 4.40
N MET A 124 9.15 -7.18 5.31
CA MET A 124 8.92 -7.69 6.66
C MET A 124 9.20 -6.62 7.71
N PHE A 125 8.39 -6.64 8.78
CA PHE A 125 8.59 -5.77 9.94
C PHE A 125 8.32 -6.51 11.25
N ASP A 126 9.17 -6.23 12.22
CA ASP A 126 8.86 -6.40 13.63
C ASP A 126 8.26 -5.07 14.15
N PRO A 127 7.01 -5.02 14.58
CA PRO A 127 6.37 -3.79 15.06
C PRO A 127 7.03 -3.17 16.31
N SER A 128 7.96 -3.88 16.95
CA SER A 128 8.71 -3.34 18.08
C SER A 128 9.93 -2.51 17.68
N VAL A 129 10.31 -2.50 16.39
CA VAL A 129 11.57 -1.91 15.92
C VAL A 129 11.36 -0.54 15.26
N PRO A 130 10.65 -0.42 14.10
CA PRO A 130 10.42 0.88 13.51
C PRO A 130 9.19 1.56 14.12
N PRO A 131 9.11 2.89 14.03
CA PRO A 131 7.85 3.58 14.29
C PRO A 131 6.70 2.99 13.43
N THR A 132 5.52 2.84 14.02
CA THR A 132 4.32 2.26 13.36
C THR A 132 3.99 2.90 12.01
N SER A 133 4.30 4.20 11.86
CA SER A 133 4.07 4.94 10.61
C SER A 133 4.76 4.34 9.37
N TYR A 134 5.89 3.65 9.53
CA TYR A 134 6.55 2.95 8.41
C TYR A 134 5.78 1.71 8.00
N ILE A 135 5.26 0.96 8.96
CA ILE A 135 4.47 -0.25 8.70
C ILE A 135 3.11 0.13 8.10
N LEU A 136 2.49 1.20 8.61
CA LEU A 136 1.26 1.74 8.05
C LEU A 136 1.45 2.17 6.58
N SER A 137 2.54 2.88 6.27
CA SER A 137 2.89 3.25 4.89
C SER A 137 3.03 2.02 4.00
N ALA A 138 3.72 0.97 4.47
CA ALA A 138 3.83 -0.29 3.75
C ALA A 138 2.47 -1.01 3.59
N ALA A 139 1.57 -0.91 4.56
CA ALA A 139 0.22 -1.47 4.46
C ALA A 139 -0.64 -0.76 3.39
N PHE A 140 -0.41 0.53 3.14
CA PHE A 140 -1.00 1.24 2.00
C PHE A 140 -0.36 0.83 0.66
N ARG A 141 0.91 0.48 0.66
CA ARG A 141 1.65 0.08 -0.54
C ARG A 141 1.21 -1.27 -1.08
N TYR A 142 1.13 -2.30 -0.22
CA TYR A 142 0.96 -3.68 -0.63
C TYR A 142 -0.50 -4.14 -0.64
N SER A 143 -0.82 -5.02 -1.60
CA SER A 143 -2.15 -5.61 -1.76
C SER A 143 -2.47 -6.70 -0.72
N HIS A 144 -1.45 -7.40 -0.22
CA HIS A 144 -1.59 -8.52 0.71
C HIS A 144 -0.85 -8.26 2.00
N LEU A 145 -1.50 -8.55 3.11
CA LEU A 145 -0.97 -8.32 4.45
C LEU A 145 -0.98 -9.64 5.24
N VAL A 146 0.14 -9.98 5.82
CA VAL A 146 0.28 -11.11 6.74
C VAL A 146 0.57 -10.57 8.13
N PHE A 147 -0.27 -10.94 9.10
CA PHE A 147 -0.06 -10.61 10.50
C PHE A 147 0.21 -11.89 11.29
N ALA A 148 1.40 -11.99 11.86
CA ALA A 148 1.85 -13.13 12.64
C ALA A 148 2.10 -12.72 14.10
N ALA A 149 1.32 -13.20 15.04
CA ALA A 149 1.41 -12.79 16.43
C ALA A 149 1.44 -13.93 17.43
N THR A 150 2.27 -13.77 18.46
CA THR A 150 2.22 -14.63 19.66
C THR A 150 0.99 -14.28 20.50
N THR A 151 0.37 -15.29 21.07
CA THR A 151 -0.66 -15.10 22.11
C THR A 151 -0.01 -14.62 23.39
N TYR A 152 -0.48 -13.50 23.93
CA TYR A 152 -0.04 -12.91 25.17
C TYR A 152 -1.24 -12.51 26.02
N ASN A 153 -1.25 -12.89 27.30
CA ASN A 153 -2.38 -12.65 28.21
C ASN A 153 -3.76 -13.04 27.63
N ALA A 154 -3.82 -14.19 26.96
CA ALA A 154 -4.99 -14.69 26.24
C ALA A 154 -5.51 -13.77 25.10
N GLY A 155 -4.69 -12.83 24.61
CA GLY A 155 -4.97 -11.88 23.55
C GLY A 155 -3.86 -11.80 22.52
N VAL A 156 -3.85 -10.72 21.76
CA VAL A 156 -2.81 -10.38 20.79
C VAL A 156 -1.59 -9.82 21.53
N PHE A 157 -0.37 -10.08 21.03
CA PHE A 157 0.83 -9.45 21.57
C PHE A 157 0.77 -7.93 21.34
N ILE A 158 1.16 -7.17 22.37
CA ILE A 158 0.89 -5.72 22.46
C ILE A 158 1.30 -4.94 21.22
N THR A 159 2.51 -5.13 20.71
CA THR A 159 3.01 -4.37 19.54
C THR A 159 2.22 -4.65 18.27
N MET A 160 1.71 -5.87 18.12
CA MET A 160 0.81 -6.22 17.01
C MET A 160 -0.57 -5.61 17.22
N GLU A 161 -1.11 -5.66 18.42
CA GLU A 161 -2.42 -5.09 18.74
C GLU A 161 -2.45 -3.59 18.48
N GLU A 162 -1.41 -2.85 18.90
CA GLU A 162 -1.23 -1.43 18.63
C GLU A 162 -1.18 -1.14 17.13
N LEU A 163 -0.39 -1.91 16.35
CA LEU A 163 -0.31 -1.78 14.90
C LEU A 163 -1.69 -1.95 14.24
N LEU A 164 -2.43 -3.00 14.63
CA LEU A 164 -3.73 -3.29 14.03
C LEU A 164 -4.77 -2.22 14.36
N HIS A 165 -4.74 -1.68 15.58
CA HIS A 165 -5.61 -0.57 15.97
C HIS A 165 -5.27 0.72 15.22
N ASP A 166 -3.98 0.97 14.95
CA ASP A 166 -3.54 2.12 14.16
C ASP A 166 -3.99 1.99 12.69
N ILE A 167 -3.81 0.82 12.08
CA ILE A 167 -4.34 0.51 10.75
C ILE A 167 -5.85 0.73 10.69
N ALA A 168 -6.59 0.26 11.70
CA ALA A 168 -8.04 0.43 11.78
C ALA A 168 -8.44 1.90 11.96
N ALA A 169 -7.70 2.67 12.75
CA ALA A 169 -7.93 4.10 12.95
C ALA A 169 -7.75 4.92 11.66
N HIS A 170 -6.92 4.45 10.74
CA HIS A 170 -6.70 5.06 9.42
C HIS A 170 -7.69 4.59 8.34
N ASP A 171 -8.67 3.73 8.71
CA ASP A 171 -9.71 3.21 7.82
C ASP A 171 -9.14 2.57 6.53
N LEU A 172 -7.98 1.92 6.61
CA LEU A 172 -7.38 1.25 5.47
C LEU A 172 -8.32 0.18 4.92
N GLN A 173 -8.56 0.18 3.61
CA GLN A 173 -9.55 -0.67 2.96
C GLN A 173 -8.90 -1.56 1.89
N ASN A 174 -9.68 -2.49 1.34
CA ASN A 174 -9.35 -3.27 0.14
C ASN A 174 -8.05 -4.08 0.26
N ARG A 175 -7.92 -4.90 1.32
CA ARG A 175 -6.73 -5.74 1.54
C ARG A 175 -7.07 -7.22 1.65
N ARG A 176 -6.18 -8.05 1.11
CA ARG A 176 -6.18 -9.51 1.29
C ARG A 176 -5.33 -9.83 2.50
N VAL A 177 -5.82 -10.67 3.40
CA VAL A 177 -5.19 -10.88 4.72
C VAL A 177 -4.97 -12.34 5.03
N VAL A 178 -3.80 -12.65 5.57
CA VAL A 178 -3.46 -13.94 6.15
C VAL A 178 -3.06 -13.74 7.61
N LEU A 179 -3.58 -14.58 8.49
CA LEU A 179 -3.31 -14.54 9.92
C LEU A 179 -2.52 -15.78 10.37
N LEU A 180 -1.41 -15.54 11.07
CA LEU A 180 -0.65 -16.58 11.76
C LEU A 180 -0.73 -16.32 13.26
N GLU A 181 -1.11 -17.32 14.03
CA GLU A 181 -1.10 -17.25 15.49
C GLU A 181 -0.13 -18.24 16.10
N ASN A 182 0.45 -17.90 17.22
CA ASN A 182 1.27 -18.81 18.00
C ASN A 182 0.87 -18.78 19.49
N GLY A 183 0.80 -19.95 20.09
CA GLY A 183 0.55 -20.08 21.53
C GLY A 183 0.74 -21.51 22.01
N SER A 184 1.52 -21.70 23.08
CA SER A 184 1.87 -23.04 23.56
C SER A 184 0.66 -23.81 24.08
N TRP A 185 -0.24 -23.16 24.84
CA TRP A 185 -1.37 -23.83 25.51
C TRP A 185 -2.69 -23.56 24.79
N ALA A 186 -3.07 -22.28 24.68
CA ALA A 186 -4.32 -21.85 24.09
C ALA A 186 -4.07 -20.68 23.13
N PRO A 187 -3.71 -20.95 21.85
CA PRO A 187 -3.59 -19.91 20.86
C PRO A 187 -4.90 -19.10 20.77
N ALA A 188 -4.78 -17.77 20.87
CA ALA A 188 -5.93 -16.87 20.87
C ALA A 188 -5.68 -15.56 20.11
N SER A 189 -4.43 -15.28 19.73
CA SER A 189 -4.08 -14.03 19.02
C SER A 189 -4.78 -13.92 17.65
N GLY A 190 -5.01 -15.02 16.95
CA GLY A 190 -5.72 -15.04 15.67
C GLY A 190 -7.13 -14.48 15.78
N LYS A 191 -7.91 -14.92 16.76
CA LYS A 191 -9.25 -14.39 17.02
C LYS A 191 -9.23 -12.91 17.39
N GLY A 192 -8.22 -12.49 18.18
CA GLY A 192 -8.02 -11.09 18.55
C GLY A 192 -7.75 -10.21 17.32
N MET A 193 -6.81 -10.62 16.48
CA MET A 193 -6.49 -9.94 15.23
C MET A 193 -7.71 -9.87 14.30
N GLN A 194 -8.41 -10.99 14.10
CA GLN A 194 -9.61 -11.04 13.27
C GLN A 194 -10.68 -10.06 13.75
N LYS A 195 -10.92 -10.00 15.08
CA LYS A 195 -11.91 -9.07 15.67
C LYS A 195 -11.61 -7.60 15.36
N ILE A 196 -10.32 -7.22 15.32
CA ILE A 196 -9.91 -5.83 14.99
C ILE A 196 -10.08 -5.56 13.50
N LEU A 197 -9.75 -6.52 12.64
CA LEU A 197 -9.72 -6.35 11.19
C LEU A 197 -11.09 -6.55 10.51
N GLN A 198 -11.95 -7.42 11.04
CA GLN A 198 -13.25 -7.75 10.45
C GLN A 198 -14.14 -6.55 10.13
N PRO A 199 -14.18 -5.46 10.92
CA PRO A 199 -15.00 -4.29 10.60
C PRO A 199 -14.50 -3.47 9.41
N LEU A 200 -13.26 -3.68 8.94
CA LEU A 200 -12.66 -2.88 7.89
C LEU A 200 -13.23 -3.23 6.52
N LYS A 201 -13.54 -2.20 5.74
CA LYS A 201 -14.18 -2.35 4.43
C LYS A 201 -13.25 -3.01 3.41
N GLY A 202 -13.76 -4.02 2.71
CA GLY A 202 -13.00 -4.68 1.64
C GLY A 202 -11.83 -5.54 2.12
N TRP A 203 -11.75 -5.84 3.42
CA TRP A 203 -10.78 -6.79 3.96
C TRP A 203 -11.27 -8.21 3.77
N GLN A 204 -10.41 -9.07 3.23
CA GLN A 204 -10.74 -10.47 2.95
C GLN A 204 -9.66 -11.36 3.53
N GLN A 205 -10.01 -12.14 4.55
CA GLN A 205 -9.13 -13.19 5.02
C GLN A 205 -9.12 -14.32 3.98
N MET A 206 -7.94 -14.69 3.49
CA MET A 206 -7.78 -15.62 2.37
C MET A 206 -7.93 -17.08 2.78
N GLU A 207 -7.44 -17.42 3.97
CA GLU A 207 -7.37 -18.76 4.49
C GLU A 207 -7.73 -18.76 5.99
N ASP A 208 -8.03 -19.90 6.55
CA ASP A 208 -8.15 -20.03 8.01
C ASP A 208 -6.85 -19.61 8.69
N THR A 209 -6.97 -19.14 9.94
CA THR A 209 -5.80 -18.73 10.72
C THR A 209 -4.83 -19.91 10.88
N PHE A 210 -3.58 -19.70 10.45
CA PHE A 210 -2.52 -20.68 10.58
C PHE A 210 -2.02 -20.73 12.02
N THR A 211 -2.32 -21.83 12.73
CA THR A 211 -2.03 -21.95 14.16
C THR A 211 -0.74 -22.73 14.42
N ILE A 212 0.19 -22.10 15.15
CA ILE A 212 1.45 -22.70 15.60
C ILE A 212 1.37 -22.92 17.12
N ARG A 213 1.93 -24.02 17.60
CA ARG A 213 2.07 -24.30 19.03
C ARG A 213 3.54 -24.39 19.39
N SER A 214 4.11 -23.26 19.87
CA SER A 214 5.54 -23.06 20.10
C SER A 214 6.34 -23.11 18.80
N ALA A 215 7.17 -24.13 18.58
CA ALA A 215 7.97 -24.26 17.35
C ALA A 215 7.14 -24.80 16.18
N LEU A 216 7.50 -24.38 14.98
CA LEU A 216 6.94 -24.93 13.73
C LEU A 216 7.38 -26.40 13.59
N ARG A 217 6.43 -27.30 13.36
CA ARG A 217 6.67 -28.73 13.17
C ARG A 217 6.84 -29.07 11.69
N GLU A 218 7.38 -30.23 11.39
CA GLU A 218 7.62 -30.67 10.01
C GLU A 218 6.35 -30.71 9.17
N ASP A 219 5.26 -31.28 9.70
CA ASP A 219 3.94 -31.31 9.05
C ASP A 219 3.38 -29.91 8.80
N GLN A 220 3.64 -28.95 9.68
CA GLN A 220 3.25 -27.56 9.54
C GLN A 220 4.10 -26.82 8.52
N THR A 221 5.36 -27.21 8.33
CA THR A 221 6.22 -26.63 7.26
C THR A 221 5.60 -26.89 5.89
N MET A 222 5.06 -28.10 5.64
CA MET A 222 4.35 -28.40 4.40
C MET A 222 3.04 -27.62 4.24
N GLN A 223 2.33 -27.35 5.35
CA GLN A 223 1.12 -26.52 5.33
C GLN A 223 1.49 -25.05 5.01
N LEU A 224 2.57 -24.55 5.61
CA LEU A 224 3.08 -23.19 5.34
C LEU A 224 3.53 -23.04 3.89
N GLU A 225 4.12 -24.10 3.30
CA GLU A 225 4.47 -24.15 1.88
C GLU A 225 3.24 -24.02 0.97
N ARG A 226 2.13 -24.73 1.30
CA ARG A 226 0.86 -24.59 0.57
C ARG A 226 0.29 -23.17 0.70
N LEU A 227 0.30 -22.61 1.92
CA LEU A 227 -0.12 -21.24 2.16
C LEU A 227 0.69 -20.25 1.33
N ALA A 228 2.02 -20.42 1.25
CA ALA A 228 2.88 -19.60 0.41
C ALA A 228 2.52 -19.71 -1.08
N ALA A 229 2.21 -20.93 -1.55
CA ALA A 229 1.80 -21.16 -2.93
C ALA A 229 0.46 -20.49 -3.25
N THR A 230 -0.55 -20.63 -2.37
CA THR A 230 -1.86 -19.99 -2.50
C THR A 230 -1.71 -18.46 -2.52
N LEU A 231 -0.96 -17.92 -1.56
CA LEU A 231 -0.73 -16.47 -1.46
C LEU A 231 0.02 -15.93 -2.68
N ALA A 232 1.06 -16.63 -3.16
CA ALA A 232 1.80 -16.24 -4.35
C ALA A 232 0.92 -16.26 -5.60
N ALA A 233 0.10 -17.29 -5.78
CA ALA A 233 -0.83 -17.39 -6.89
C ALA A 233 -1.84 -16.23 -6.89
N ASP A 234 -2.38 -15.86 -5.72
CA ASP A 234 -3.31 -14.75 -5.61
C ASP A 234 -2.63 -13.38 -5.86
N VAL A 235 -1.42 -13.19 -5.35
CA VAL A 235 -0.62 -11.98 -5.65
C VAL A 235 -0.34 -11.85 -7.14
N GLN A 236 -0.07 -12.97 -7.83
CA GLN A 236 0.27 -12.99 -9.26
C GLN A 236 -0.94 -13.10 -10.18
N ALA A 237 -2.11 -13.50 -9.65
CA ALA A 237 -3.34 -13.47 -10.41
C ALA A 237 -3.52 -12.04 -10.95
N ALA A 238 -3.72 -11.89 -12.25
CA ALA A 238 -4.06 -10.59 -12.82
C ALA A 238 -5.22 -10.04 -11.99
N ALA A 239 -5.16 -8.75 -11.60
CA ALA A 239 -6.37 -8.06 -11.20
C ALA A 239 -7.41 -8.43 -12.26
N PRO A 240 -8.70 -8.74 -11.90
CA PRO A 240 -9.72 -8.86 -12.92
C PRO A 240 -9.45 -7.68 -13.85
N ALA A 241 -9.16 -7.95 -15.13
CA ALA A 241 -9.04 -6.86 -16.08
C ALA A 241 -10.31 -6.05 -15.84
N GLU A 242 -10.19 -4.79 -15.40
CA GLU A 242 -11.30 -3.88 -15.56
C GLU A 242 -11.72 -4.16 -16.98
N GLU A 243 -12.93 -4.69 -17.19
CA GLU A 243 -13.47 -4.91 -18.52
C GLU A 243 -13.32 -3.57 -19.20
N LYS A 244 -12.23 -3.42 -19.97
CA LYS A 244 -12.05 -2.24 -20.80
C LYS A 244 -13.24 -2.32 -21.73
N PRO A 245 -14.13 -1.33 -21.74
CA PRO A 245 -15.11 -1.28 -22.81
C PRO A 245 -14.31 -1.44 -24.11
N GLU A 246 -14.65 -2.45 -24.90
CA GLU A 246 -14.00 -2.70 -26.17
C GLU A 246 -14.06 -1.40 -26.99
N GLY A 247 -12.88 -0.80 -27.29
CA GLY A 247 -12.78 0.44 -28.07
C GLY A 247 -12.09 1.60 -27.38
N GLN A 248 -11.77 1.55 -26.08
CA GLN A 248 -11.10 2.69 -25.45
C GLN A 248 -9.59 2.61 -25.62
N HIS A 249 -9.04 3.57 -26.38
CA HIS A 249 -7.62 3.83 -26.53
C HIS A 249 -7.12 4.69 -25.36
N ARG A 250 -5.87 4.48 -24.96
CA ARG A 250 -5.21 5.29 -23.92
C ARG A 250 -4.22 6.24 -24.58
N TYR A 251 -4.42 7.52 -24.35
CA TYR A 251 -3.54 8.57 -24.83
C TYR A 251 -2.83 9.21 -23.63
N VAL A 252 -1.50 9.14 -23.63
CA VAL A 252 -0.67 9.65 -22.52
C VAL A 252 -0.07 11.00 -22.91
N CYS A 253 -0.33 12.03 -22.12
CA CYS A 253 0.26 13.33 -22.28
C CYS A 253 1.77 13.30 -22.02
N LYS A 254 2.60 13.61 -23.01
CA LYS A 254 4.07 13.65 -22.92
C LYS A 254 4.62 14.75 -22.00
N VAL A 255 3.79 15.73 -21.67
CA VAL A 255 4.20 16.86 -20.82
C VAL A 255 4.03 16.54 -19.34
N CYS A 256 2.90 15.90 -18.93
CA CYS A 256 2.58 15.72 -17.51
C CYS A 256 2.20 14.27 -17.14
N GLY A 257 2.16 13.34 -18.10
CA GLY A 257 1.80 11.95 -17.85
C GLY A 257 0.29 11.69 -17.66
N TYR A 258 -0.58 12.70 -17.81
CA TYR A 258 -2.03 12.51 -17.75
C TYR A 258 -2.48 11.51 -18.81
N VAL A 259 -3.39 10.61 -18.41
CA VAL A 259 -3.97 9.59 -19.30
C VAL A 259 -5.40 9.98 -19.64
N TYR A 260 -5.67 10.16 -20.93
CA TYR A 260 -7.01 10.25 -21.48
C TYR A 260 -7.42 8.86 -21.97
N GLU A 261 -8.63 8.42 -21.60
CA GLU A 261 -9.22 7.15 -22.06
C GLU A 261 -10.47 7.47 -22.88
N GLY A 262 -10.47 7.02 -24.13
CA GLY A 262 -11.60 7.25 -25.07
C GLY A 262 -11.35 6.59 -26.41
N ASP A 263 -12.37 6.48 -27.23
CA ASP A 263 -12.29 5.82 -28.56
C ASP A 263 -11.33 6.54 -29.50
N THR A 264 -11.26 7.85 -29.40
CA THR A 264 -10.31 8.71 -30.13
C THR A 264 -9.99 9.93 -29.28
N LEU A 265 -8.77 10.47 -29.41
CA LEU A 265 -8.43 11.75 -28.81
C LEU A 265 -8.95 12.87 -29.69
N PRO A 266 -9.85 13.78 -29.20
CA PRO A 266 -10.34 14.91 -29.99
C PRO A 266 -9.18 15.83 -30.45
N GLU A 267 -9.25 16.35 -31.67
CA GLU A 267 -8.18 17.23 -32.22
C GLU A 267 -7.98 18.52 -31.42
N ASP A 268 -9.04 19.01 -30.78
CA ASP A 268 -9.04 20.22 -29.96
C ASP A 268 -8.85 19.90 -28.47
N TYR A 269 -8.54 18.64 -28.12
CA TYR A 269 -8.37 18.21 -26.73
C TYR A 269 -7.21 18.96 -26.06
N LYS A 270 -7.48 19.45 -24.87
CA LYS A 270 -6.44 20.03 -24.00
C LYS A 270 -6.31 19.20 -22.72
N CYS A 271 -5.08 18.87 -22.39
CA CYS A 271 -4.77 18.16 -21.18
C CYS A 271 -5.31 18.91 -19.96
N PRO A 272 -6.18 18.29 -19.13
CA PRO A 272 -6.78 18.97 -17.98
C PRO A 272 -5.77 19.29 -16.88
N LEU A 273 -4.58 18.66 -16.90
CA LEU A 273 -3.54 18.91 -15.90
C LEU A 273 -2.53 19.97 -16.32
N CYS A 274 -2.16 20.05 -17.59
CA CYS A 274 -1.08 20.94 -18.03
C CYS A 274 -1.47 21.85 -19.22
N GLY A 275 -2.69 21.77 -19.73
CA GLY A 275 -3.17 22.57 -20.85
C GLY A 275 -2.55 22.21 -22.22
N ALA A 276 -1.69 21.20 -22.31
CA ALA A 276 -1.08 20.74 -23.55
C ALA A 276 -2.14 20.27 -24.56
N GLY A 277 -2.00 20.62 -25.83
CA GLY A 277 -2.89 20.19 -26.89
C GLY A 277 -2.77 18.72 -27.24
N ALA A 278 -3.66 18.23 -28.10
CA ALA A 278 -3.72 16.83 -28.53
C ALA A 278 -2.39 16.33 -29.14
N GLU A 279 -1.63 17.20 -29.78
CA GLU A 279 -0.32 16.90 -30.38
C GLU A 279 0.74 16.43 -29.38
N TYR A 280 0.52 16.66 -28.10
CA TYR A 280 1.40 16.20 -27.01
C TYR A 280 0.97 14.86 -26.40
N PHE A 281 -0.05 14.22 -26.96
CA PHE A 281 -0.49 12.91 -26.50
C PHE A 281 0.05 11.80 -27.40
N GLU A 282 0.38 10.67 -26.79
CA GLU A 282 0.82 9.44 -27.45
C GLU A 282 -0.11 8.30 -27.07
N GLU A 283 -0.58 7.58 -28.06
CA GLU A 283 -1.37 6.37 -27.85
C GLU A 283 -0.47 5.25 -27.31
N LYS A 284 -0.91 4.59 -26.24
CA LYS A 284 -0.18 3.47 -25.62
C LYS A 284 -1.08 2.25 -25.42
#